data_04d98f33de7713ebe7ef3019e1713ae1
#
_entry.id   04d98f33de7713ebe7ef3019e1713ae1
#
_cell.length_a   1.000
_cell.length_b   1.000
_cell.length_c   1.000
_cell.angle_alpha   90.00
_cell.angle_beta   90.00
_cell.angle_gamma   90.00
#
_symmetry.space_group_name_H-M   'P 1'
#
loop_
_entity.id
_entity.type
_entity.pdbx_description
1 polymer ?
#
loop_
_entity_poly.entity_id
_entity_poly.type
_entity_poly.pdbx_seq_one_letter_code
_entity_poly.pdbx_strand_id
1 'polypeptide(L)'
;MGRLIVIEGLDGSGKSTQLELLPKKLKARGTDCRTVSFPQYESDSSALVKMYLRGDFGTHPDDVNPYAASAFYTVDRYASYKSVWGDYYNAGGTVVAGRYTTSNAIHQASKLSPDKWKPFLDWLYDFEYNKIGIPRPDRVIFLDMPIEVSQRLLNRRYSEDGGKKDIHESDVEYLESCRKAALFTAEYSGWITVSCARDGKPRGIEDISDEILERVL
;
A
#
# COMPACT_ATOMS: atom_id res chain seq x y z
N MET A 1 -14.88 4.85 17.66
CA MET A 1 -14.24 4.91 16.35
C MET A 1 -13.98 3.49 15.88
N GLY A 2 -14.05 3.26 14.58
CA GLY A 2 -13.70 1.98 13.98
C GLY A 2 -12.20 1.68 14.03
N ARG A 3 -11.81 0.58 13.44
CA ARG A 3 -10.43 0.12 13.35
C ARG A 3 -10.01 0.04 11.89
N LEU A 4 -8.88 0.65 11.52
CA LEU A 4 -8.32 0.62 10.17
C LEU A 4 -6.97 -0.10 10.18
N ILE A 5 -6.90 -1.23 9.47
CA ILE A 5 -5.70 -2.04 9.29
C ILE A 5 -5.29 -1.91 7.83
N VAL A 6 -4.03 -1.55 7.57
CA VAL A 6 -3.49 -1.43 6.21
C VAL A 6 -2.49 -2.53 5.95
N ILE A 7 -2.64 -3.22 4.81
CA ILE A 7 -1.62 -4.12 4.26
C ILE A 7 -0.88 -3.38 3.16
N GLU A 8 0.40 -3.18 3.37
CA GLU A 8 1.29 -2.47 2.46
C GLU A 8 2.47 -3.36 2.04
N GLY A 9 3.14 -3.01 0.96
CA GLY A 9 4.31 -3.70 0.44
C GLY A 9 4.52 -3.41 -1.04
N LEU A 10 5.67 -3.73 -1.59
CA LEU A 10 5.98 -3.55 -3.00
C LEU A 10 5.32 -4.64 -3.87
N ASP A 11 5.39 -4.48 -5.19
CA ASP A 11 4.80 -5.45 -6.09
C ASP A 11 5.50 -6.81 -6.00
N GLY A 12 4.71 -7.88 -6.06
CA GLY A 12 5.20 -9.23 -5.80
C GLY A 12 5.43 -9.59 -4.32
N SER A 13 5.08 -8.72 -3.35
CA SER A 13 5.23 -9.03 -1.92
C SER A 13 4.14 -9.93 -1.33
N GLY A 14 3.08 -10.23 -2.09
CA GLY A 14 1.96 -11.05 -1.62
C GLY A 14 0.80 -10.27 -1.00
N LYS A 15 0.75 -8.92 -1.17
CA LYS A 15 -0.33 -8.07 -0.64
C LYS A 15 -1.73 -8.58 -0.93
N SER A 16 -2.02 -8.87 -2.20
CA SER A 16 -3.37 -9.32 -2.63
C SER A 16 -3.77 -10.60 -1.92
N THR A 17 -2.86 -11.55 -1.80
CA THR A 17 -3.09 -12.81 -1.08
C THR A 17 -3.42 -12.57 0.40
N GLN A 18 -2.66 -11.70 1.06
CA GLN A 18 -2.90 -11.41 2.48
C GLN A 18 -4.15 -10.55 2.69
N LEU A 19 -4.50 -9.69 1.72
CA LEU A 19 -5.75 -8.93 1.75
C LEU A 19 -7.00 -9.83 1.61
N GLU A 20 -6.87 -11.00 1.00
CA GLU A 20 -7.93 -12.01 0.95
C GLU A 20 -7.99 -12.90 2.20
N LEU A 21 -6.83 -13.24 2.77
CA LEU A 21 -6.73 -14.17 3.89
C LEU A 21 -7.05 -13.51 5.24
N LEU A 22 -6.51 -12.31 5.50
CA LEU A 22 -6.68 -11.65 6.80
C LEU A 22 -8.15 -11.44 7.17
N PRO A 23 -9.05 -10.97 6.28
CA PRO A 23 -10.47 -10.85 6.61
C PRO A 23 -11.13 -12.20 7.00
N LYS A 24 -10.77 -13.28 6.31
CA LYS A 24 -11.27 -14.62 6.61
C LYS A 24 -10.84 -15.08 8.01
N LYS A 25 -9.55 -14.87 8.34
CA LYS A 25 -9.00 -15.21 9.65
C LYS A 25 -9.57 -14.35 10.77
N LEU A 26 -9.76 -13.05 10.55
CA LEU A 26 -10.42 -12.15 11.50
C LEU A 26 -11.86 -12.59 11.77
N LYS A 27 -12.61 -12.93 10.73
CA LYS A 27 -13.99 -13.43 10.86
C LYS A 27 -14.04 -14.73 11.64
N ALA A 28 -13.12 -15.66 11.42
CA ALA A 28 -13.01 -16.89 12.20
C ALA A 28 -12.71 -16.63 13.70
N ARG A 29 -12.18 -15.46 14.04
CA ARG A 29 -11.96 -15.00 15.43
C ARG A 29 -13.07 -14.09 15.95
N GLY A 30 -14.21 -14.01 15.24
CA GLY A 30 -15.38 -13.22 15.65
C GLY A 30 -15.32 -11.73 15.30
N THR A 31 -14.34 -11.29 14.52
CA THR A 31 -14.24 -9.90 14.05
C THR A 31 -14.72 -9.83 12.61
N ASP A 32 -15.90 -9.24 12.40
CA ASP A 32 -16.35 -8.91 11.04
C ASP A 32 -15.62 -7.66 10.54
N CYS A 33 -15.30 -7.64 9.22
CA CYS A 33 -14.60 -6.51 8.63
C CYS A 33 -14.97 -6.31 7.16
N ARG A 34 -14.80 -5.06 6.71
CA ARG A 34 -14.89 -4.70 5.28
C ARG A 34 -13.50 -4.58 4.70
N THR A 35 -13.37 -4.94 3.41
CA THR A 35 -12.11 -4.79 2.67
C THR A 35 -12.26 -3.67 1.66
N VAL A 36 -11.23 -2.83 1.57
CA VAL A 36 -11.10 -1.79 0.54
C VAL A 36 -9.71 -1.88 -0.07
N SER A 37 -9.55 -1.41 -1.30
CA SER A 37 -8.24 -1.36 -1.95
C SER A 37 -8.13 -0.08 -2.78
N PHE A 38 -6.93 0.48 -2.86
CA PHE A 38 -6.66 1.72 -3.58
C PHE A 38 -5.61 1.51 -4.66
N PRO A 39 -5.72 2.23 -5.81
CA PRO A 39 -6.83 3.13 -6.19
C PRO A 39 -8.15 2.40 -6.46
N GLN A 40 -9.25 3.13 -6.35
CA GLN A 40 -10.60 2.63 -6.70
C GLN A 40 -10.82 2.79 -8.21
N TYR A 41 -10.19 1.93 -9.01
CA TYR A 41 -10.17 2.07 -10.48
C TYR A 41 -11.54 2.13 -11.14
N GLU A 42 -12.56 1.53 -10.54
CA GLU A 42 -13.94 1.55 -11.06
C GLU A 42 -14.69 2.84 -10.68
N SER A 43 -14.11 3.68 -9.82
CA SER A 43 -14.71 4.95 -9.42
C SER A 43 -14.20 6.11 -10.29
N ASP A 44 -15.07 7.10 -10.52
CA ASP A 44 -14.69 8.35 -11.18
C ASP A 44 -13.66 9.15 -10.36
N SER A 45 -13.61 8.94 -9.05
CA SER A 45 -12.63 9.56 -8.16
C SER A 45 -11.17 9.24 -8.52
N SER A 46 -10.94 8.11 -9.18
CA SER A 46 -9.61 7.70 -9.63
C SER A 46 -9.21 8.24 -11.02
N ALA A 47 -10.00 9.14 -11.62
CA ALA A 47 -9.72 9.67 -12.96
C ALA A 47 -8.32 10.27 -13.09
N LEU A 48 -7.90 11.13 -12.15
CA LEU A 48 -6.56 11.73 -12.14
C LEU A 48 -5.45 10.70 -11.94
N VAL A 49 -5.71 9.68 -11.11
CA VAL A 49 -4.78 8.55 -10.94
C VAL A 49 -4.63 7.78 -12.24
N LYS A 50 -5.72 7.48 -12.92
CA LYS A 50 -5.69 6.80 -14.24
C LYS A 50 -4.94 7.61 -15.29
N MET A 51 -5.14 8.93 -15.36
CA MET A 51 -4.41 9.83 -16.25
C MET A 51 -2.90 9.82 -15.93
N TYR A 52 -2.55 9.93 -14.66
CA TYR A 52 -1.15 9.87 -14.21
C TYR A 52 -0.47 8.56 -14.62
N LEU A 53 -1.12 7.42 -14.34
CA LEU A 53 -0.56 6.09 -14.64
C LEU A 53 -0.47 5.79 -16.15
N ARG A 54 -1.30 6.43 -16.98
CA ARG A 54 -1.20 6.36 -18.46
C ARG A 54 -0.12 7.25 -19.05
N GLY A 55 0.48 8.14 -18.23
CA GLY A 55 1.49 9.08 -18.70
C GLY A 55 0.93 10.36 -19.32
N ASP A 56 -0.36 10.71 -19.07
CA ASP A 56 -0.98 11.92 -19.60
C ASP A 56 -0.31 13.21 -19.06
N PHE A 57 0.41 13.10 -17.93
CA PHE A 57 1.13 14.21 -17.28
C PHE A 57 2.66 14.10 -17.40
N GLY A 58 3.16 13.17 -18.21
CA GLY A 58 4.58 12.88 -18.42
C GLY A 58 4.84 11.37 -18.46
N THR A 59 5.91 10.99 -19.15
CA THR A 59 6.21 9.58 -19.44
C THR A 59 7.12 8.93 -18.38
N HIS A 60 7.71 9.75 -17.50
CA HIS A 60 8.54 9.28 -16.41
C HIS A 60 7.87 9.56 -15.05
N PRO A 61 8.06 8.72 -14.03
CA PRO A 61 7.51 8.94 -12.69
C PRO A 61 7.86 10.31 -12.09
N ASP A 62 9.05 10.85 -12.44
CA ASP A 62 9.57 12.12 -11.93
C ASP A 62 9.00 13.35 -12.63
N ASP A 63 8.30 13.20 -13.76
CA ASP A 63 7.66 14.31 -14.48
C ASP A 63 6.52 14.93 -13.65
N VAL A 64 5.96 14.17 -12.71
CA VAL A 64 4.97 14.66 -11.77
C VAL A 64 5.58 14.68 -10.36
N ASN A 65 5.64 15.88 -9.77
CA ASN A 65 6.21 16.02 -8.45
C ASN A 65 5.43 15.20 -7.40
N PRO A 66 6.08 14.73 -6.31
CA PRO A 66 5.49 13.82 -5.35
C PRO A 66 4.27 14.38 -4.61
N TYR A 67 4.19 15.71 -4.46
CA TYR A 67 3.07 16.37 -3.79
C TYR A 67 1.80 16.34 -4.67
N ALA A 68 1.93 16.68 -5.94
CA ALA A 68 0.83 16.62 -6.91
C ALA A 68 0.33 15.18 -7.11
N ALA A 69 1.26 14.23 -7.32
CA ALA A 69 0.90 12.83 -7.44
C ALA A 69 0.18 12.32 -6.18
N SER A 70 0.66 12.70 -4.98
CA SER A 70 -0.03 12.36 -3.72
C SER A 70 -1.46 12.88 -3.68
N ALA A 71 -1.70 14.11 -4.13
CA ALA A 71 -3.04 14.71 -4.13
C ALA A 71 -4.01 13.92 -5.01
N PHE A 72 -3.59 13.37 -6.16
CA PHE A 72 -4.47 12.55 -7.02
C PHE A 72 -5.00 11.31 -6.28
N TYR A 73 -4.12 10.62 -5.59
CA TYR A 73 -4.51 9.46 -4.78
C TYR A 73 -5.31 9.84 -3.52
N THR A 74 -5.03 11.00 -2.95
CA THR A 74 -5.77 11.50 -1.78
C THR A 74 -7.23 11.76 -2.09
N VAL A 75 -7.53 12.36 -3.26
CA VAL A 75 -8.91 12.60 -3.71
C VAL A 75 -9.67 11.29 -3.84
N ASP A 76 -9.07 10.25 -4.41
CA ASP A 76 -9.66 8.93 -4.54
C ASP A 76 -9.95 8.31 -3.16
N ARG A 77 -8.99 8.37 -2.22
CA ARG A 77 -9.20 7.88 -0.84
C ARG A 77 -10.30 8.62 -0.11
N TYR A 78 -10.33 9.95 -0.23
CA TYR A 78 -11.36 10.77 0.41
C TYR A 78 -12.76 10.44 -0.13
N ALA A 79 -12.91 10.36 -1.45
CA ALA A 79 -14.18 10.00 -2.07
C ALA A 79 -14.66 8.62 -1.61
N SER A 80 -13.76 7.62 -1.62
CA SER A 80 -14.05 6.27 -1.13
C SER A 80 -14.43 6.26 0.35
N TYR A 81 -13.72 7.01 1.21
CA TYR A 81 -14.06 7.15 2.62
C TYR A 81 -15.47 7.69 2.79
N LYS A 82 -15.82 8.76 2.08
CA LYS A 82 -17.12 9.43 2.22
C LYS A 82 -18.29 8.61 1.67
N SER A 83 -18.08 7.82 0.61
CA SER A 83 -19.18 7.17 -0.11
C SER A 83 -19.28 5.65 0.08
N VAL A 84 -18.19 4.97 0.56
CA VAL A 84 -18.16 3.50 0.56
C VAL A 84 -18.04 2.92 1.97
N TRP A 85 -17.05 3.38 2.76
CA TRP A 85 -16.72 2.69 3.99
C TRP A 85 -16.74 3.56 5.25
N GLY A 86 -16.84 4.88 5.12
CA GLY A 86 -16.76 5.81 6.25
C GLY A 86 -17.87 5.61 7.29
N ASP A 87 -19.10 5.40 6.86
CA ASP A 87 -20.22 5.17 7.79
C ASP A 87 -20.03 3.89 8.60
N TYR A 88 -19.57 2.82 7.95
CA TYR A 88 -19.26 1.56 8.62
C TYR A 88 -18.10 1.73 9.63
N TYR A 89 -17.03 2.42 9.22
CA TYR A 89 -15.91 2.73 10.10
C TYR A 89 -16.35 3.59 11.30
N ASN A 90 -17.10 4.66 11.05
CA ASN A 90 -17.56 5.57 12.11
C ASN A 90 -18.53 4.90 13.08
N ALA A 91 -19.26 3.89 12.65
CA ALA A 91 -20.10 3.03 13.51
C ALA A 91 -19.31 2.01 14.34
N GLY A 92 -17.99 2.01 14.28
CA GLY A 92 -17.12 1.09 15.04
C GLY A 92 -16.64 -0.13 14.26
N GLY A 93 -16.90 -0.19 12.95
CA GLY A 93 -16.52 -1.31 12.10
C GLY A 93 -15.01 -1.41 11.87
N THR A 94 -14.53 -2.63 11.61
CA THR A 94 -13.13 -2.88 11.22
C THR A 94 -12.99 -2.85 9.70
N VAL A 95 -12.02 -2.08 9.20
CA VAL A 95 -11.69 -1.99 7.77
C VAL A 95 -10.28 -2.50 7.54
N VAL A 96 -10.11 -3.40 6.57
CA VAL A 96 -8.82 -3.87 6.09
C VAL A 96 -8.57 -3.25 4.71
N ALA A 97 -7.54 -2.43 4.61
CA ALA A 97 -7.22 -1.72 3.37
C ALA A 97 -5.98 -2.31 2.71
N GLY A 98 -6.07 -2.60 1.41
CA GLY A 98 -4.92 -2.86 0.55
C GLY A 98 -4.43 -1.56 -0.06
N ARG A 99 -3.23 -1.11 0.31
CA ARG A 99 -2.71 0.23 0.02
C ARG A 99 -3.54 1.34 0.71
N TYR A 100 -2.91 2.45 0.99
CA TYR A 100 -3.56 3.64 1.59
C TYR A 100 -2.65 4.86 1.39
N THR A 101 -2.68 5.85 2.29
CA THR A 101 -1.68 6.94 2.39
C THR A 101 -0.26 6.37 2.40
N THR A 102 -0.09 5.18 2.97
CA THR A 102 1.14 4.42 3.06
C THR A 102 1.81 4.17 1.70
N SER A 103 1.04 3.96 0.64
CA SER A 103 1.61 3.81 -0.71
C SER A 103 2.21 5.13 -1.23
N ASN A 104 1.60 6.30 -0.94
CA ASN A 104 2.21 7.58 -1.25
C ASN A 104 3.50 7.78 -0.43
N ALA A 105 3.48 7.39 0.85
CA ALA A 105 4.64 7.46 1.74
C ALA A 105 5.84 6.65 1.22
N ILE A 106 5.60 5.58 0.46
CA ILE A 106 6.65 4.78 -0.18
C ILE A 106 7.01 5.36 -1.55
N HIS A 107 6.05 5.33 -2.48
CA HIS A 107 6.29 5.57 -3.90
C HIS A 107 6.57 7.03 -4.24
N GLN A 108 6.02 7.98 -3.49
CA GLN A 108 6.29 9.38 -3.73
C GLN A 108 7.54 9.85 -2.96
N ALA A 109 7.81 9.28 -1.78
CA ALA A 109 9.07 9.56 -1.08
C ALA A 109 10.29 9.03 -1.87
N SER A 110 10.17 7.88 -2.54
CA SER A 110 11.27 7.29 -3.33
C SER A 110 11.79 8.19 -4.45
N LYS A 111 10.99 9.16 -4.92
CA LYS A 111 11.37 10.19 -5.90
C LYS A 111 12.23 11.31 -5.31
N LEU A 112 12.32 11.37 -3.99
CA LEU A 112 13.07 12.40 -3.26
C LEU A 112 14.39 11.86 -2.74
N SER A 113 15.36 12.74 -2.54
CA SER A 113 16.58 12.40 -1.81
C SER A 113 16.26 12.05 -0.35
N PRO A 114 17.03 11.15 0.30
CA PRO A 114 16.72 10.65 1.63
C PRO A 114 16.57 11.72 2.72
N ASP A 115 17.28 12.84 2.61
CA ASP A 115 17.16 13.98 3.53
C ASP A 115 15.78 14.67 3.48
N LYS A 116 15.02 14.48 2.39
CA LYS A 116 13.69 15.02 2.18
C LYS A 116 12.56 14.06 2.56
N TRP A 117 12.86 12.82 2.89
CA TRP A 117 11.82 11.83 3.21
C TRP A 117 11.02 12.24 4.45
N LYS A 118 11.70 12.57 5.54
CA LYS A 118 10.99 12.98 6.76
C LYS A 118 10.10 14.20 6.55
N PRO A 119 10.58 15.34 6.00
CA PRO A 119 9.71 16.49 5.72
C PRO A 119 8.52 16.16 4.81
N PHE A 120 8.70 15.29 3.82
CA PHE A 120 7.62 14.84 2.95
C PHE A 120 6.59 14.00 3.70
N LEU A 121 7.02 13.07 4.55
CA LEU A 121 6.11 12.25 5.37
C LEU A 121 5.32 13.10 6.36
N ASP A 122 5.96 14.06 7.02
CA ASP A 122 5.30 14.99 7.93
C ASP A 122 4.20 15.78 7.19
N TRP A 123 4.53 16.30 5.99
CA TRP A 123 3.55 16.99 5.14
C TRP A 123 2.42 16.06 4.71
N LEU A 124 2.73 14.86 4.23
CA LEU A 124 1.73 13.90 3.72
C LEU A 124 0.73 13.53 4.82
N TYR A 125 1.22 13.26 6.01
CA TYR A 125 0.37 12.87 7.13
C TYR A 125 -0.47 14.05 7.66
N ASP A 126 0.09 15.25 7.70
CA ASP A 126 -0.71 16.46 8.03
C ASP A 126 -1.77 16.69 6.95
N PHE A 127 -1.40 16.61 5.69
CA PHE A 127 -2.32 16.81 4.57
C PHE A 127 -3.47 15.82 4.60
N GLU A 128 -3.21 14.52 4.61
CA GLU A 128 -4.26 13.52 4.50
C GLU A 128 -5.06 13.33 5.79
N TYR A 129 -4.39 13.27 6.95
CA TYR A 129 -5.08 12.95 8.20
C TYR A 129 -5.67 14.17 8.89
N ASN A 130 -5.01 15.34 8.82
CA ASN A 130 -5.45 16.52 9.55
C ASN A 130 -6.22 17.51 8.66
N LYS A 131 -5.79 17.75 7.40
CA LYS A 131 -6.44 18.70 6.50
C LYS A 131 -7.60 18.08 5.73
N ILE A 132 -7.36 16.93 5.08
CA ILE A 132 -8.39 16.18 4.35
C ILE A 132 -9.30 15.41 5.31
N GLY A 133 -8.76 14.91 6.43
CA GLY A 133 -9.52 14.29 7.50
C GLY A 133 -9.91 12.83 7.23
N ILE A 134 -9.16 12.10 6.41
CA ILE A 134 -9.35 10.65 6.33
C ILE A 134 -8.74 9.97 7.56
N PRO A 135 -9.26 8.82 8.00
CA PRO A 135 -8.77 8.13 9.19
C PRO A 135 -7.29 7.76 9.11
N ARG A 136 -6.57 7.96 10.21
CA ARG A 136 -5.23 7.41 10.37
C ARG A 136 -5.33 5.90 10.63
N PRO A 137 -4.49 5.05 9.99
CA PRO A 137 -4.47 3.63 10.30
C PRO A 137 -4.09 3.34 11.75
N ASP A 138 -4.80 2.38 12.38
CA ASP A 138 -4.46 1.85 13.71
C ASP A 138 -3.27 0.89 13.64
N ARG A 139 -3.18 0.15 12.53
CA ARG A 139 -2.07 -0.77 12.24
C ARG A 139 -1.73 -0.70 10.76
N VAL A 140 -0.43 -0.66 10.47
CA VAL A 140 0.10 -0.84 9.12
C VAL A 140 1.02 -2.05 9.13
N ILE A 141 0.72 -3.03 8.30
CA ILE A 141 1.54 -4.21 8.09
C ILE A 141 2.31 -4.01 6.79
N PHE A 142 3.62 -3.85 6.89
CA PHE A 142 4.51 -3.76 5.74
C PHE A 142 5.09 -5.14 5.43
N LEU A 143 4.75 -5.67 4.25
CA LEU A 143 5.25 -6.95 3.74
C LEU A 143 6.62 -6.71 3.09
N ASP A 144 7.69 -6.94 3.83
CA ASP A 144 9.05 -6.80 3.32
C ASP A 144 9.48 -8.06 2.55
N MET A 145 9.43 -7.95 1.22
CA MET A 145 9.90 -8.96 0.28
C MET A 145 11.16 -8.43 -0.42
N PRO A 146 12.30 -9.11 -0.35
CA PRO A 146 13.49 -8.74 -1.12
C PRO A 146 13.20 -8.68 -2.62
N ILE A 147 13.76 -7.69 -3.31
CA ILE A 147 13.45 -7.41 -4.73
C ILE A 147 13.76 -8.62 -5.62
N GLU A 148 14.88 -9.31 -5.38
CA GLU A 148 15.24 -10.51 -6.17
C GLU A 148 14.19 -11.63 -6.01
N VAL A 149 13.58 -11.76 -4.83
CA VAL A 149 12.54 -12.76 -4.55
C VAL A 149 11.23 -12.36 -5.21
N SER A 150 10.82 -11.09 -5.05
CA SER A 150 9.59 -10.59 -5.67
C SER A 150 9.65 -10.66 -7.19
N GLN A 151 10.78 -10.31 -7.81
CA GLN A 151 10.98 -10.40 -9.26
C GLN A 151 10.87 -11.84 -9.78
N ARG A 152 11.39 -12.84 -9.05
CA ARG A 152 11.19 -14.25 -9.41
C ARG A 152 9.74 -14.68 -9.35
N LEU A 153 9.00 -14.25 -8.32
CA LEU A 153 7.58 -14.55 -8.17
C LEU A 153 6.74 -13.89 -9.28
N LEU A 154 7.03 -12.63 -9.61
CA LEU A 154 6.36 -11.90 -10.70
C LEU A 154 6.62 -12.55 -12.05
N ASN A 155 7.89 -12.90 -12.36
CA ASN A 155 8.25 -13.57 -13.61
C ASN A 155 7.51 -14.89 -13.78
N ARG A 156 7.39 -15.68 -12.70
CA ARG A 156 6.64 -16.94 -12.73
C ARG A 156 5.16 -16.69 -13.02
N ARG A 157 4.52 -15.73 -12.32
CA ARG A 157 3.10 -15.37 -12.54
C ARG A 157 2.85 -14.95 -13.99
N TYR A 158 3.68 -14.07 -14.54
CA TYR A 158 3.50 -13.62 -15.92
C TYR A 158 3.77 -14.72 -16.96
N SER A 159 4.65 -15.67 -16.68
CA SER A 159 4.84 -16.83 -17.55
C SER A 159 3.65 -17.78 -17.54
N GLU A 160 2.92 -17.86 -16.43
CA GLU A 160 1.73 -18.71 -16.27
C GLU A 160 0.45 -18.02 -16.83
N ASP A 161 0.30 -16.70 -16.61
CA ASP A 161 -0.92 -15.95 -16.93
C ASP A 161 -0.86 -15.19 -18.28
N GLY A 162 0.29 -15.17 -18.96
CA GLY A 162 0.49 -14.47 -20.23
C GLY A 162 0.48 -12.93 -20.11
N GLY A 163 0.54 -12.39 -18.90
CA GLY A 163 0.58 -10.95 -18.62
C GLY A 163 1.94 -10.32 -18.94
N LYS A 164 1.99 -8.99 -18.94
CA LYS A 164 3.24 -8.22 -19.07
C LYS A 164 3.45 -7.40 -17.80
N LYS A 165 4.71 -7.27 -17.38
CA LYS A 165 5.10 -6.32 -16.33
C LYS A 165 4.77 -4.90 -16.79
N ASP A 166 4.33 -4.06 -15.86
CA ASP A 166 4.27 -2.64 -16.11
C ASP A 166 5.68 -2.00 -16.06
N ILE A 167 5.76 -0.71 -16.38
CA ILE A 167 7.02 0.03 -16.43
C ILE A 167 7.72 0.10 -15.08
N HIS A 168 6.96 0.11 -13.98
CA HIS A 168 7.49 0.18 -12.61
C HIS A 168 8.00 -1.20 -12.14
N GLU A 169 7.29 -2.27 -12.46
CA GLU A 169 7.67 -3.65 -12.11
C GLU A 169 8.95 -4.12 -12.83
N SER A 170 9.31 -3.50 -13.95
CA SER A 170 10.52 -3.82 -14.72
C SER A 170 11.76 -3.01 -14.31
N ASP A 171 11.60 -1.91 -13.62
CA ASP A 171 12.69 -1.05 -13.17
C ASP A 171 13.21 -1.45 -11.79
N VAL A 172 14.29 -2.23 -11.77
CA VAL A 172 14.88 -2.76 -10.53
C VAL A 172 15.46 -1.64 -9.66
N GLU A 173 16.06 -0.60 -10.24
CA GLU A 173 16.64 0.52 -9.50
C GLU A 173 15.54 1.33 -8.80
N TYR A 174 14.42 1.55 -9.49
CA TYR A 174 13.24 2.17 -8.91
C TYR A 174 12.67 1.35 -7.76
N LEU A 175 12.53 0.02 -7.94
CA LEU A 175 12.04 -0.88 -6.90
C LEU A 175 12.96 -0.90 -5.66
N GLU A 176 14.27 -0.88 -5.87
CA GLU A 176 15.26 -0.76 -4.78
C GLU A 176 15.10 0.57 -4.01
N SER A 177 14.89 1.68 -4.74
CA SER A 177 14.64 2.99 -4.13
C SER A 177 13.33 2.99 -3.35
N CYS A 178 12.27 2.40 -3.91
CA CYS A 178 11.00 2.22 -3.20
C CYS A 178 11.16 1.37 -1.93
N ARG A 179 11.94 0.30 -1.97
CA ARG A 179 12.18 -0.53 -0.79
C ARG A 179 12.94 0.22 0.30
N LYS A 180 13.96 1.01 -0.05
CA LYS A 180 14.68 1.86 0.91
C LYS A 180 13.74 2.88 1.56
N ALA A 181 12.93 3.57 0.75
CA ALA A 181 11.93 4.51 1.26
C ALA A 181 10.88 3.81 2.15
N ALA A 182 10.45 2.59 1.79
CA ALA A 182 9.50 1.81 2.57
C ALA A 182 10.04 1.41 3.94
N LEU A 183 11.28 0.93 4.01
CA LEU A 183 11.93 0.56 5.28
C LEU A 183 12.11 1.78 6.18
N PHE A 184 12.58 2.90 5.64
CA PHE A 184 12.66 4.16 6.38
C PHE A 184 11.29 4.60 6.90
N THR A 185 10.27 4.56 6.03
CA THR A 185 8.91 4.98 6.39
C THR A 185 8.33 4.06 7.47
N ALA A 186 8.56 2.75 7.37
CA ALA A 186 8.10 1.79 8.36
C ALA A 186 8.69 2.06 9.74
N GLU A 187 9.99 2.32 9.81
CA GLU A 187 10.67 2.68 11.05
C GLU A 187 10.16 4.03 11.58
N TYR A 188 10.14 5.06 10.74
CA TYR A 188 9.71 6.41 11.12
C TYR A 188 8.28 6.47 11.62
N SER A 189 7.37 5.68 11.00
CA SER A 189 5.94 5.70 11.29
C SER A 189 5.49 4.59 12.24
N GLY A 190 6.40 3.74 12.72
CA GLY A 190 6.10 2.63 13.62
C GLY A 190 5.24 1.53 12.96
N TRP A 191 5.45 1.26 11.68
CA TRP A 191 4.75 0.16 11.01
C TRP A 191 5.27 -1.20 11.45
N ILE A 192 4.44 -2.19 11.40
CA ILE A 192 4.80 -3.57 11.68
C ILE A 192 5.38 -4.18 10.40
N THR A 193 6.68 -4.41 10.38
CA THR A 193 7.35 -5.07 9.26
C THR A 193 7.28 -6.58 9.43
N VAL A 194 6.76 -7.27 8.41
CA VAL A 194 6.71 -8.73 8.31
C VAL A 194 7.65 -9.16 7.20
N SER A 195 8.71 -9.89 7.55
CA SER A 195 9.62 -10.47 6.56
C SER A 195 8.91 -11.57 5.77
N CYS A 196 8.83 -11.41 4.46
CA CYS A 196 8.16 -12.35 3.57
C CYS A 196 9.10 -13.37 2.92
N ALA A 197 10.41 -13.31 3.23
CA ALA A 197 11.40 -14.27 2.74
C ALA A 197 12.34 -14.72 3.85
N ARG A 198 12.88 -15.93 3.70
CA ARG A 198 13.94 -16.49 4.54
C ARG A 198 14.94 -17.24 3.65
N ASP A 199 16.23 -17.02 3.84
CA ASP A 199 17.31 -17.67 3.07
C ASP A 199 17.12 -17.54 1.55
N GLY A 200 16.72 -16.35 1.08
CA GLY A 200 16.50 -16.05 -0.34
C GLY A 200 15.29 -16.76 -0.97
N LYS A 201 14.41 -17.36 -0.16
CA LYS A 201 13.18 -18.02 -0.61
C LYS A 201 11.95 -17.35 0.02
N PRO A 202 10.80 -17.30 -0.67
CA PRO A 202 9.57 -16.81 -0.06
C PRO A 202 9.16 -17.72 1.10
N ARG A 203 8.65 -17.12 2.18
CA ARG A 203 8.01 -17.85 3.28
C ARG A 203 6.65 -18.40 2.83
N GLY A 204 6.13 -19.36 3.58
CA GLY A 204 4.79 -19.92 3.37
C GLY A 204 3.72 -18.83 3.49
N ILE A 205 2.72 -18.90 2.61
CA ILE A 205 1.60 -17.94 2.59
C ILE A 205 0.87 -17.94 3.93
N GLU A 206 0.59 -19.14 4.47
CA GLU A 206 -0.11 -19.28 5.75
C GLU A 206 0.76 -18.82 6.93
N ASP A 207 2.08 -19.08 6.93
CA ASP A 207 2.99 -18.62 7.97
C ASP A 207 3.00 -17.09 8.07
N ILE A 208 3.03 -16.40 6.92
CA ILE A 208 2.94 -14.93 6.87
C ILE A 208 1.56 -14.47 7.36
N SER A 209 0.50 -15.15 6.93
CA SER A 209 -0.87 -14.81 7.29
C SER A 209 -1.15 -14.98 8.79
N ASP A 210 -0.59 -16.02 9.41
CA ASP A 210 -0.71 -16.25 10.85
C ASP A 210 0.06 -15.20 11.65
N GLU A 211 1.28 -14.85 11.24
CA GLU A 211 2.02 -13.76 11.84
C GLU A 211 1.28 -12.43 11.73
N ILE A 212 0.71 -12.11 10.56
CA ILE A 212 -0.10 -10.89 10.40
C ILE A 212 -1.28 -10.89 11.36
N LEU A 213 -2.02 -12.00 11.45
CA LEU A 213 -3.16 -12.11 12.37
C LEU A 213 -2.76 -11.84 13.81
N GLU A 214 -1.67 -12.44 14.29
CA GLU A 214 -1.16 -12.23 15.66
C GLU A 214 -0.77 -10.77 15.93
N ARG A 215 -0.22 -10.08 14.91
CA ARG A 215 0.22 -8.69 15.04
C ARG A 215 -0.93 -7.67 15.00
N VAL A 216 -2.08 -8.07 14.48
CA VAL A 216 -3.25 -7.19 14.38
C VAL A 216 -4.32 -7.47 15.42
N LEU A 217 -4.27 -8.57 16.16
CA LEU A 217 -5.15 -8.83 17.31
C LEU A 217 -4.68 -8.06 18.53
#